data_984e94b5834c32a2288c796374cf04c8
#
_entry.id   984e94b5834c32a2288c796374cf04c8
#
_cell.length_a   1.000
_cell.length_b   1.000
_cell.length_c   1.000
_cell.angle_alpha   90.00
_cell.angle_beta   90.00
_cell.angle_gamma   90.00
#
_symmetry.space_group_name_H-M   'P 1'
#
loop_
_entity.id
_entity.type
_entity.pdbx_description
1 polymer ?
#
loop_
_entity_poly.entity_id
_entity_poly.type
_entity_poly.pdbx_seq_one_letter_code
_entity_poly.pdbx_strand_id
1 'polypeptide(L)'
;MNIASALIKQVILLQDSDTWSYLRRHYLPTEYHTIFGVIDGHSQKFHKIPTFEDLKYEVRDSATQEKLLAIESLDVEAEPAMLLQYLKNEYTQKEILLSLEGYIDNSISFEDAEESVAHLHQIVLDIEDKVELEQPQESMQRISLFPDEDELDKYLPLGLNTAFDDEFKFSPRDLILVGGKRGAGKSITCANIANTVYENGKSAIYFTIEMDSREILQRCCAIATGVSHEKIRKRQLSVLEWEKVAGWWAARFVDGQERLLEYKEDHRDFDKLHHQLKTSCELLPTQQLDVVYDASLTLSKIRAELDKKVKGAMDVGVIIVDYINQVKRSNMPSRGGQYDWTEQIEVSKALKSMAQEYEVPIYSPYQIDNTGEARFAKGILDAADAAFTIDTWDTEDAIMTFNCTKMRSGKMGTFTSKMDWETLKIGPETALTPDQQEAEAHKTGEDINDI
;
A
#
# COMPACT_ATOMS: atom_id res chain seq x y z
N MET A 1 23.62 -31.82 -9.82
CA MET A 1 22.29 -32.47 -9.83
C MET A 1 21.37 -31.57 -10.63
N ASN A 2 20.62 -32.09 -11.57
CA ASN A 2 19.72 -31.27 -12.40
C ASN A 2 18.43 -31.01 -11.61
N ILE A 3 18.09 -29.74 -11.35
CA ILE A 3 16.92 -29.33 -10.55
C ILE A 3 15.62 -29.88 -11.16
N ALA A 4 15.49 -29.87 -12.49
CA ALA A 4 14.30 -30.36 -13.17
C ALA A 4 14.05 -31.84 -12.92
N SER A 5 15.09 -32.68 -13.02
CA SER A 5 14.98 -34.13 -12.73
C SER A 5 14.66 -34.40 -11.26
N ALA A 6 15.25 -33.63 -10.34
CA ALA A 6 14.98 -33.73 -8.91
C ALA A 6 13.51 -33.36 -8.59
N LEU A 7 13.00 -32.29 -9.20
CA LEU A 7 11.62 -31.84 -9.04
C LEU A 7 10.64 -32.89 -9.56
N ILE A 8 10.83 -33.37 -10.80
CA ILE A 8 9.97 -34.41 -11.40
C ILE A 8 9.92 -35.65 -10.51
N LYS A 9 11.09 -36.10 -9.99
CA LYS A 9 11.15 -37.25 -9.08
C LYS A 9 10.34 -37.03 -7.83
N GLN A 10 10.55 -35.91 -7.14
CA GLN A 10 9.88 -35.63 -5.87
C GLN A 10 8.36 -35.48 -6.04
N VAL A 11 7.91 -34.79 -7.09
CA VAL A 11 6.47 -34.67 -7.42
C VAL A 11 5.83 -36.03 -7.63
N ILE A 12 6.48 -36.93 -8.38
CA ILE A 12 5.96 -38.29 -8.61
C ILE A 12 5.99 -39.12 -7.33
N LEU A 13 7.08 -39.07 -6.56
CA LEU A 13 7.27 -39.88 -5.36
C LEU A 13 6.28 -39.50 -4.25
N LEU A 14 6.10 -38.19 -4.04
CA LEU A 14 5.24 -37.65 -2.98
C LEU A 14 3.79 -37.44 -3.45
N GLN A 15 3.48 -37.70 -4.73
CA GLN A 15 2.16 -37.45 -5.34
C GLN A 15 1.71 -36.00 -5.15
N ASP A 16 2.67 -35.07 -5.23
CA ASP A 16 2.43 -33.65 -4.95
C ASP A 16 1.75 -32.94 -6.12
N SER A 17 0.43 -33.00 -6.11
CA SER A 17 -0.44 -32.33 -7.09
C SER A 17 -0.40 -30.80 -6.98
N ASP A 18 -0.13 -30.28 -5.79
CA ASP A 18 -0.08 -28.84 -5.55
C ASP A 18 1.13 -28.23 -6.28
N THR A 19 2.32 -28.73 -6.03
CA THR A 19 3.53 -28.28 -6.74
C THR A 19 3.41 -28.52 -8.25
N TRP A 20 2.79 -29.66 -8.68
CA TRP A 20 2.58 -29.94 -10.08
C TRP A 20 1.69 -28.90 -10.77
N SER A 21 0.65 -28.41 -10.10
CA SER A 21 -0.27 -27.42 -10.63
C SER A 21 0.40 -26.07 -10.98
N TYR A 22 1.49 -25.74 -10.30
CA TYR A 22 2.29 -24.53 -10.54
C TYR A 22 3.47 -24.75 -11.51
N LEU A 23 3.81 -26.00 -11.82
CA LEU A 23 4.88 -26.31 -12.76
C LEU A 23 4.40 -26.06 -14.19
N ARG A 24 5.12 -25.23 -14.93
CA ARG A 24 4.86 -24.96 -16.33
C ARG A 24 5.91 -25.62 -17.21
N ARG A 25 5.47 -26.12 -18.38
CA ARG A 25 6.35 -26.82 -19.33
C ARG A 25 7.58 -25.98 -19.71
N HIS A 26 7.44 -24.67 -19.85
CA HIS A 26 8.52 -23.79 -20.29
C HIS A 26 9.58 -23.54 -19.21
N TYR A 27 9.31 -23.80 -17.92
CA TYR A 27 10.34 -23.76 -16.87
C TYR A 27 11.33 -24.90 -17.01
N LEU A 28 10.91 -26.01 -17.60
CA LEU A 28 11.74 -27.20 -17.77
C LEU A 28 12.64 -27.08 -19.00
N PRO A 29 13.89 -27.60 -18.95
CA PRO A 29 14.69 -27.80 -20.14
C PRO A 29 13.95 -28.67 -21.17
N THR A 30 14.17 -28.40 -22.47
CA THR A 30 13.45 -29.01 -23.59
C THR A 30 13.46 -30.53 -23.52
N GLU A 31 14.52 -31.10 -22.99
CA GLU A 31 14.69 -32.56 -22.85
C GLU A 31 13.68 -33.23 -21.90
N TYR A 32 13.03 -32.49 -21.02
CA TYR A 32 11.99 -32.98 -20.10
C TYR A 32 10.58 -32.71 -20.60
N HIS A 33 10.40 -31.99 -21.71
CA HIS A 33 9.08 -31.59 -22.21
C HIS A 33 8.18 -32.79 -22.56
N THR A 34 8.78 -33.91 -23.04
CA THR A 34 8.02 -35.13 -23.32
C THR A 34 7.53 -35.78 -22.04
N ILE A 35 8.37 -35.86 -21.02
CA ILE A 35 8.01 -36.42 -19.72
C ILE A 35 6.92 -35.58 -19.08
N PHE A 36 7.07 -34.24 -19.11
CA PHE A 36 6.05 -33.33 -18.63
C PHE A 36 4.70 -33.58 -19.31
N GLY A 37 4.67 -33.69 -20.64
CA GLY A 37 3.44 -33.94 -21.40
C GLY A 37 2.75 -35.25 -21.05
N VAL A 38 3.50 -36.31 -20.73
CA VAL A 38 2.95 -37.59 -20.30
C VAL A 38 2.33 -37.49 -18.91
N ILE A 39 3.07 -36.88 -17.97
CA ILE A 39 2.55 -36.67 -16.59
C ILE A 39 1.30 -35.80 -16.60
N ASP A 40 1.32 -34.68 -17.35
CA ASP A 40 0.22 -33.76 -17.48
C ASP A 40 -1.03 -34.45 -18.11
N GLY A 41 -0.85 -35.17 -19.18
CA GLY A 41 -1.93 -35.94 -19.80
C GLY A 41 -2.52 -37.02 -18.90
N HIS A 42 -1.71 -37.71 -18.10
CA HIS A 42 -2.17 -38.63 -17.08
C HIS A 42 -2.96 -37.93 -16.00
N SER A 43 -2.41 -36.81 -15.46
CA SER A 43 -3.05 -36.02 -14.42
C SER A 43 -4.41 -35.46 -14.85
N GLN A 44 -4.52 -34.94 -16.07
CA GLN A 44 -5.79 -34.47 -16.62
C GLN A 44 -6.84 -35.58 -16.76
N LYS A 45 -6.40 -36.79 -17.13
CA LYS A 45 -7.31 -37.93 -17.37
C LYS A 45 -7.76 -38.63 -16.09
N PHE A 46 -6.87 -38.79 -15.13
CA PHE A 46 -7.10 -39.60 -13.94
C PHE A 46 -7.19 -38.78 -12.63
N HIS A 47 -6.98 -37.45 -12.69
CA HIS A 47 -6.98 -36.51 -11.56
C HIS A 47 -6.00 -36.90 -10.45
N LYS A 48 -4.85 -37.46 -10.82
CA LYS A 48 -3.76 -37.86 -9.94
C LYS A 48 -2.42 -37.83 -10.67
N ILE A 49 -1.36 -37.61 -9.94
CA ILE A 49 0.01 -37.73 -10.46
C ILE A 49 0.30 -39.21 -10.75
N PRO A 50 0.86 -39.56 -11.94
CA PRO A 50 1.24 -40.95 -12.24
C PRO A 50 2.38 -41.43 -11.33
N THR A 51 2.39 -42.71 -11.02
CA THR A 51 3.57 -43.37 -10.43
C THR A 51 4.63 -43.65 -11.50
N PHE A 52 5.87 -43.98 -11.12
CA PHE A 52 6.90 -44.41 -12.07
C PHE A 52 6.47 -45.69 -12.84
N GLU A 53 5.69 -46.56 -12.21
CA GLU A 53 5.15 -47.75 -12.89
C GLU A 53 4.14 -47.36 -13.97
N ASP A 54 3.20 -46.44 -13.67
CA ASP A 54 2.24 -45.93 -14.65
C ASP A 54 2.98 -45.36 -15.90
N LEU A 55 4.01 -44.51 -15.64
CA LEU A 55 4.79 -43.89 -16.69
C LEU A 55 5.56 -44.91 -17.57
N LYS A 56 6.05 -46.00 -17.01
CA LYS A 56 6.70 -47.08 -17.76
C LYS A 56 5.76 -47.72 -18.79
N TYR A 57 4.45 -47.76 -18.52
CA TYR A 57 3.47 -48.28 -19.49
C TYR A 57 3.03 -47.21 -20.51
N GLU A 58 3.03 -45.95 -20.15
CA GLU A 58 2.54 -44.86 -21.01
C GLU A 58 3.62 -44.38 -22.00
N VAL A 59 4.90 -44.38 -21.61
CA VAL A 59 6.03 -43.95 -22.42
C VAL A 59 6.48 -45.10 -23.32
N ARG A 60 6.39 -44.89 -24.64
CA ARG A 60 6.79 -45.90 -25.65
C ARG A 60 8.18 -45.66 -26.23
N ASP A 61 8.69 -44.47 -26.13
CA ASP A 61 9.98 -44.07 -26.68
C ASP A 61 11.13 -44.48 -25.75
N SER A 62 12.15 -45.17 -26.29
CA SER A 62 13.25 -45.70 -25.48
C SER A 62 14.12 -44.62 -24.85
N ALA A 63 14.32 -43.50 -25.51
CA ALA A 63 15.13 -42.40 -24.97
C ALA A 63 14.45 -41.74 -23.76
N THR A 64 13.13 -41.59 -23.80
CA THR A 64 12.35 -41.08 -22.68
C THR A 64 12.26 -42.09 -21.52
N GLN A 65 12.20 -43.40 -21.83
CA GLN A 65 12.26 -44.46 -20.80
C GLN A 65 13.61 -44.47 -20.06
N GLU A 66 14.73 -44.31 -20.77
CA GLU A 66 16.05 -44.21 -20.14
C GLU A 66 16.15 -43.01 -19.21
N LYS A 67 15.60 -41.85 -19.60
CA LYS A 67 15.54 -40.69 -18.77
C LYS A 67 14.66 -40.89 -17.52
N LEU A 68 13.51 -41.55 -17.65
CA LEU A 68 12.66 -41.88 -16.51
C LEU A 68 13.37 -42.81 -15.51
N LEU A 69 14.10 -43.80 -15.98
CA LEU A 69 14.91 -44.68 -15.12
C LEU A 69 16.02 -43.88 -14.42
N ALA A 70 16.68 -42.97 -15.12
CA ALA A 70 17.68 -42.09 -14.53
C ALA A 70 17.07 -41.18 -13.42
N ILE A 71 15.88 -40.61 -13.67
CA ILE A 71 15.14 -39.80 -12.67
C ILE A 71 14.75 -40.66 -11.48
N GLU A 72 14.21 -41.83 -11.68
CA GLU A 72 13.82 -42.79 -10.63
C GLU A 72 14.99 -43.15 -9.71
N SER A 73 16.20 -43.29 -10.28
CA SER A 73 17.41 -43.68 -9.54
C SER A 73 18.09 -42.52 -8.76
N LEU A 74 17.65 -41.27 -8.95
CA LEU A 74 18.23 -40.12 -8.21
C LEU A 74 18.01 -40.30 -6.72
N ASP A 75 18.97 -39.86 -5.91
CA ASP A 75 18.79 -39.71 -4.46
C ASP A 75 18.55 -38.24 -4.16
N VAL A 76 17.30 -37.91 -3.75
CA VAL A 76 16.86 -36.53 -3.53
C VAL A 76 15.97 -36.49 -2.31
N GLU A 77 16.30 -35.63 -1.36
CA GLU A 77 15.51 -35.38 -0.14
C GLU A 77 14.86 -33.98 -0.10
N ALA A 78 15.11 -33.13 -1.12
CA ALA A 78 14.62 -31.75 -1.14
C ALA A 78 13.10 -31.69 -1.38
N GLU A 79 12.44 -30.71 -0.76
CA GLU A 79 11.01 -30.47 -0.92
C GLU A 79 10.65 -30.01 -2.33
N PRO A 80 9.55 -30.52 -2.95
CA PRO A 80 9.13 -30.15 -4.31
C PRO A 80 8.95 -28.63 -4.49
N ALA A 81 8.31 -27.94 -3.56
CA ALA A 81 8.06 -26.51 -3.62
C ALA A 81 9.38 -25.70 -3.69
N MET A 82 10.40 -26.10 -2.92
CA MET A 82 11.71 -25.46 -2.96
C MET A 82 12.41 -25.69 -4.30
N LEU A 83 12.32 -26.90 -4.85
CA LEU A 83 12.90 -27.23 -6.16
C LEU A 83 12.21 -26.45 -7.28
N LEU A 84 10.88 -26.28 -7.20
CA LEU A 84 10.12 -25.46 -8.15
C LEU A 84 10.57 -23.99 -8.09
N GLN A 85 10.79 -23.45 -6.89
CA GLN A 85 11.29 -22.09 -6.74
C GLN A 85 12.67 -21.89 -7.37
N TYR A 86 13.58 -22.83 -7.18
CA TYR A 86 14.90 -22.77 -7.83
C TYR A 86 14.78 -22.86 -9.35
N LEU A 87 13.91 -23.72 -9.85
CA LEU A 87 13.69 -23.86 -11.29
C LEU A 87 13.09 -22.60 -11.91
N LYS A 88 12.11 -21.98 -11.23
CA LYS A 88 11.56 -20.68 -11.64
C LYS A 88 12.64 -19.59 -11.66
N ASN A 89 13.47 -19.52 -10.64
CA ASN A 89 14.57 -18.54 -10.58
C ASN A 89 15.56 -18.73 -11.74
N GLU A 90 15.97 -19.97 -12.02
CA GLU A 90 16.88 -20.29 -13.12
C GLU A 90 16.26 -19.90 -14.50
N TYR A 91 14.99 -20.22 -14.69
CA TYR A 91 14.25 -19.83 -15.89
C TYR A 91 14.16 -18.30 -16.03
N THR A 92 13.79 -17.60 -14.97
CA THR A 92 13.67 -16.13 -14.95
C THR A 92 14.99 -15.46 -15.29
N GLN A 93 16.10 -15.90 -14.67
CA GLN A 93 17.44 -15.37 -14.97
C GLN A 93 17.82 -15.57 -16.43
N LYS A 94 17.49 -16.73 -16.98
CA LYS A 94 17.75 -17.03 -18.39
C LYS A 94 16.91 -16.14 -19.33
N GLU A 95 15.61 -15.96 -19.05
CA GLU A 95 14.74 -15.08 -19.85
C GLU A 95 15.20 -13.62 -19.81
N ILE A 96 15.63 -13.13 -18.63
CA ILE A 96 16.20 -11.79 -18.48
C ILE A 96 17.44 -11.65 -19.39
N LEU A 97 18.37 -12.58 -19.31
CA LEU A 97 19.60 -12.52 -20.10
C LEU A 97 19.31 -12.53 -21.61
N LEU A 98 18.45 -13.45 -22.07
CA LEU A 98 18.10 -13.56 -23.49
C LEU A 98 17.38 -12.30 -24.01
N SER A 99 16.47 -11.75 -23.22
CA SER A 99 15.72 -10.54 -23.59
C SER A 99 16.64 -9.33 -23.67
N LEU A 100 17.55 -9.17 -22.69
CA LEU A 100 18.53 -8.09 -22.68
C LEU A 100 19.59 -8.24 -23.81
N GLU A 101 20.09 -9.45 -24.08
CA GLU A 101 20.97 -9.69 -25.21
C GLU A 101 20.29 -9.32 -26.53
N GLY A 102 19.04 -9.78 -26.73
CA GLY A 102 18.27 -9.44 -27.92
C GLY A 102 18.04 -7.93 -28.08
N TYR A 103 17.79 -7.21 -26.97
CA TYR A 103 17.63 -5.78 -26.97
C TYR A 103 18.93 -5.04 -27.30
N ILE A 104 20.03 -5.42 -26.68
CA ILE A 104 21.36 -4.82 -26.92
C ILE A 104 21.80 -5.01 -28.37
N ASP A 105 21.60 -6.20 -28.90
CA ASP A 105 22.06 -6.53 -30.25
C ASP A 105 21.24 -5.89 -31.38
N ASN A 106 19.92 -5.70 -31.15
CA ASN A 106 19.02 -5.32 -32.23
C ASN A 106 18.43 -3.92 -32.14
N SER A 107 18.31 -3.33 -30.94
CA SER A 107 17.48 -2.14 -30.75
C SER A 107 18.19 -0.94 -30.13
N ILE A 108 18.99 -1.11 -29.10
CA ILE A 108 19.57 -0.03 -28.28
C ILE A 108 20.34 1.03 -29.08
N SER A 109 20.98 0.64 -30.18
CA SER A 109 21.79 1.54 -31.02
C SER A 109 20.96 2.45 -31.92
N PHE A 110 19.67 2.19 -32.09
CA PHE A 110 18.77 2.86 -33.00
C PHE A 110 17.65 3.65 -32.28
N GLU A 111 17.51 3.47 -30.98
CA GLU A 111 16.45 4.08 -30.17
C GLU A 111 16.98 5.31 -29.42
N ASP A 112 16.11 6.28 -29.18
CA ASP A 112 16.40 7.37 -28.28
C ASP A 112 16.24 6.91 -26.80
N ALA A 113 16.53 7.82 -25.85
CA ALA A 113 16.50 7.48 -24.42
C ALA A 113 15.09 7.11 -23.92
N GLU A 114 14.03 7.75 -24.47
CA GLU A 114 12.64 7.47 -24.08
C GLU A 114 12.17 6.14 -24.65
N GLU A 115 12.50 5.85 -25.90
CA GLU A 115 12.20 4.60 -26.56
C GLU A 115 12.92 3.42 -25.87
N SER A 116 14.18 3.61 -25.51
CA SER A 116 14.98 2.62 -24.78
C SER A 116 14.40 2.27 -23.42
N VAL A 117 13.95 3.25 -22.65
CA VAL A 117 13.31 3.02 -21.34
C VAL A 117 11.97 2.30 -21.52
N ALA A 118 11.18 2.67 -22.54
CA ALA A 118 9.91 2.01 -22.85
C ALA A 118 10.11 0.54 -23.21
N HIS A 119 11.12 0.23 -24.03
CA HIS A 119 11.44 -1.13 -24.44
C HIS A 119 11.89 -1.99 -23.25
N LEU A 120 12.77 -1.46 -22.38
CA LEU A 120 13.17 -2.16 -21.16
C LEU A 120 11.98 -2.44 -20.24
N HIS A 121 11.06 -1.49 -20.13
CA HIS A 121 9.85 -1.70 -19.35
C HIS A 121 8.95 -2.81 -19.94
N GLN A 122 8.83 -2.86 -21.28
CA GLN A 122 8.10 -3.92 -21.95
C GLN A 122 8.75 -5.30 -21.72
N ILE A 123 10.08 -5.38 -21.74
CA ILE A 123 10.82 -6.63 -21.42
C ILE A 123 10.48 -7.12 -19.99
N VAL A 124 10.40 -6.20 -19.02
CA VAL A 124 10.02 -6.56 -17.64
C VAL A 124 8.61 -7.13 -17.60
N LEU A 125 7.63 -6.45 -18.24
CA LEU A 125 6.25 -6.93 -18.29
C LEU A 125 6.13 -8.30 -18.99
N ASP A 126 6.83 -8.49 -20.08
CA ASP A 126 6.83 -9.77 -20.82
C ASP A 126 7.42 -10.93 -19.98
N ILE A 127 8.40 -10.63 -19.12
CA ILE A 127 8.98 -11.61 -18.20
C ILE A 127 8.02 -11.91 -17.05
N GLU A 128 7.39 -10.87 -16.47
CA GLU A 128 6.38 -11.05 -15.41
C GLU A 128 5.22 -11.93 -15.89
N ASP A 129 4.71 -11.70 -17.10
CA ASP A 129 3.65 -12.51 -17.69
C ASP A 129 4.07 -13.97 -17.92
N LYS A 130 5.32 -14.21 -18.34
CA LYS A 130 5.83 -15.57 -18.58
C LYS A 130 6.11 -16.37 -17.31
N VAL A 131 6.54 -15.67 -16.25
CA VAL A 131 7.02 -16.36 -15.04
C VAL A 131 5.88 -16.68 -14.08
N GLU A 132 4.69 -16.09 -14.28
CA GLU A 132 3.57 -16.25 -13.35
C GLU A 132 4.06 -16.16 -11.89
N LEU A 133 4.44 -14.96 -11.44
CA LEU A 133 4.86 -14.71 -10.05
C LEU A 133 3.64 -14.79 -9.13
N GLU A 134 2.95 -15.92 -9.13
CA GLU A 134 1.87 -16.17 -8.19
C GLU A 134 2.45 -16.48 -6.82
N GLN A 135 1.94 -15.79 -5.81
CA GLN A 135 2.10 -16.22 -4.44
C GLN A 135 1.35 -17.54 -4.26
N PRO A 136 1.92 -18.52 -3.52
CA PRO A 136 1.21 -19.76 -3.25
C PRO A 136 -0.14 -19.46 -2.62
N GLN A 137 -1.23 -19.95 -3.22
CA GLN A 137 -2.54 -19.86 -2.62
C GLN A 137 -2.48 -20.58 -1.27
N GLU A 138 -2.77 -19.85 -0.20
CA GLU A 138 -2.88 -20.45 1.12
C GLU A 138 -3.98 -21.50 1.10
N SER A 139 -3.62 -22.75 1.36
CA SER A 139 -4.63 -23.80 1.45
C SER A 139 -5.54 -23.54 2.66
N MET A 140 -6.81 -23.92 2.55
CA MET A 140 -7.80 -23.78 3.63
C MET A 140 -7.34 -24.37 4.96
N GLN A 141 -6.42 -25.34 4.94
CA GLN A 141 -5.82 -25.98 6.12
C GLN A 141 -4.81 -25.09 6.85
N ARG A 142 -4.27 -24.04 6.18
CA ARG A 142 -3.28 -23.11 6.72
C ARG A 142 -3.90 -21.77 7.13
N ILE A 143 -5.17 -21.54 6.79
CA ILE A 143 -5.87 -20.29 7.12
C ILE A 143 -6.48 -20.43 8.51
N SER A 144 -6.09 -19.58 9.44
CA SER A 144 -6.77 -19.43 10.72
C SER A 144 -8.14 -18.77 10.53
N LEU A 145 -9.21 -19.32 11.15
CA LEU A 145 -10.52 -18.71 11.12
C LEU A 145 -10.56 -17.37 11.90
N PHE A 146 -9.75 -17.27 12.92
CA PHE A 146 -9.67 -16.08 13.77
C PHE A 146 -8.30 -15.41 13.59
N PRO A 147 -8.26 -14.07 13.52
CA PRO A 147 -6.99 -13.36 13.54
C PRO A 147 -6.30 -13.57 14.89
N ASP A 148 -4.99 -13.65 14.88
CA ASP A 148 -4.18 -13.67 16.09
C ASP A 148 -4.23 -12.29 16.79
N GLU A 149 -3.92 -12.23 18.10
CA GLU A 149 -3.93 -10.96 18.87
C GLU A 149 -3.03 -9.91 18.21
N ASP A 150 -1.86 -10.28 17.72
CA ASP A 150 -0.93 -9.40 17.01
C ASP A 150 -1.50 -8.85 15.69
N GLU A 151 -2.42 -9.58 15.04
CA GLU A 151 -3.11 -9.10 13.85
C GLU A 151 -4.20 -8.08 14.18
N LEU A 152 -4.89 -8.23 15.32
CA LEU A 152 -5.91 -7.28 15.78
C LEU A 152 -5.31 -5.92 16.11
N ASP A 153 -4.08 -5.88 16.62
CA ASP A 153 -3.36 -4.63 16.92
C ASP A 153 -2.97 -3.84 15.66
N LYS A 154 -3.01 -4.48 14.48
CA LYS A 154 -2.76 -3.81 13.21
C LYS A 154 -3.99 -3.05 12.68
N TYR A 155 -5.19 -3.30 13.23
CA TYR A 155 -6.39 -2.58 12.85
C TYR A 155 -6.41 -1.21 13.50
N LEU A 156 -6.45 -0.15 12.70
CA LEU A 156 -6.32 1.22 13.17
C LEU A 156 -7.62 2.03 12.98
N PRO A 157 -7.94 2.89 13.96
CA PRO A 157 -9.02 3.86 13.84
C PRO A 157 -8.63 4.98 12.85
N LEU A 158 -9.62 5.74 12.36
CA LEU A 158 -9.38 6.98 11.63
C LEU A 158 -8.85 8.11 12.54
N GLY A 159 -9.24 8.10 13.80
CA GLY A 159 -8.94 9.17 14.76
C GLY A 159 -9.70 10.47 14.51
N LEU A 160 -10.81 10.38 13.80
CA LEU A 160 -11.63 11.53 13.47
C LEU A 160 -12.90 11.62 14.31
N ASN A 161 -13.38 10.49 14.82
CA ASN A 161 -14.59 10.38 15.62
C ASN A 161 -14.55 9.13 16.49
N THR A 162 -14.61 9.27 17.82
CA THR A 162 -14.45 8.15 18.76
C THR A 162 -15.54 7.09 18.59
N ALA A 163 -16.81 7.51 18.49
CA ALA A 163 -17.92 6.57 18.37
C ALA A 163 -17.83 5.77 17.05
N PHE A 164 -17.40 6.39 15.96
CA PHE A 164 -17.15 5.70 14.71
C PHE A 164 -15.96 4.74 14.83
N ASP A 165 -14.86 5.18 15.45
CA ASP A 165 -13.63 4.40 15.61
C ASP A 165 -13.78 3.22 16.58
N ASP A 166 -14.70 3.31 17.55
CA ASP A 166 -15.08 2.19 18.44
C ASP A 166 -15.84 1.09 17.69
N GLU A 167 -16.66 1.48 16.70
CA GLU A 167 -17.45 0.56 15.89
C GLU A 167 -16.66 0.02 14.67
N PHE A 168 -15.79 0.86 14.09
CA PHE A 168 -15.07 0.54 12.85
C PHE A 168 -13.57 0.80 12.95
N LYS A 169 -12.79 -0.24 12.68
CA LYS A 169 -11.34 -0.16 12.49
C LYS A 169 -10.98 -0.68 11.11
N PHE A 170 -9.99 -0.07 10.49
CA PHE A 170 -9.55 -0.46 9.15
C PHE A 170 -8.44 -1.48 9.19
N SER A 171 -8.57 -2.48 8.30
CA SER A 171 -7.57 -3.52 8.09
C SER A 171 -6.28 -2.93 7.52
N PRO A 172 -5.11 -3.48 7.87
CA PRO A 172 -3.84 -3.09 7.26
C PRO A 172 -3.78 -3.28 5.73
N ARG A 173 -4.77 -3.94 5.14
CA ARG A 173 -4.84 -4.16 3.68
C ARG A 173 -5.86 -3.28 2.97
N ASP A 174 -6.44 -2.30 3.66
CA ASP A 174 -7.53 -1.49 3.11
C ASP A 174 -7.03 -0.28 2.32
N LEU A 175 -7.74 0.02 1.24
CA LEU A 175 -7.68 1.30 0.54
C LEU A 175 -8.88 2.14 0.95
N ILE A 176 -8.63 3.27 1.60
CA ILE A 176 -9.66 4.19 2.10
C ILE A 176 -9.59 5.49 1.29
N LEU A 177 -10.71 5.89 0.70
CA LEU A 177 -10.80 7.09 -0.10
C LEU A 177 -11.65 8.17 0.57
N VAL A 178 -11.21 9.44 0.50
CA VAL A 178 -11.95 10.59 1.04
C VAL A 178 -12.23 11.61 -0.05
N GLY A 179 -13.48 11.66 -0.48
CA GLY A 179 -13.97 12.60 -1.47
C GLY A 179 -14.30 13.97 -0.87
N GLY A 180 -14.04 15.01 -1.63
CA GLY A 180 -14.45 16.35 -1.22
C GLY A 180 -14.22 17.38 -2.32
N LYS A 181 -15.03 18.43 -2.29
CA LYS A 181 -14.84 19.60 -3.15
C LYS A 181 -13.50 20.27 -2.85
N ARG A 182 -13.07 21.17 -3.73
CA ARG A 182 -11.88 21.98 -3.47
C ARG A 182 -12.11 22.81 -2.20
N GLY A 183 -11.15 22.79 -1.27
CA GLY A 183 -11.27 23.49 0.01
C GLY A 183 -12.08 22.76 1.08
N ALA A 184 -12.61 21.55 0.83
CA ALA A 184 -13.40 20.78 1.80
C ALA A 184 -12.60 20.16 2.97
N GLY A 185 -11.31 20.42 3.11
CA GLY A 185 -10.51 19.92 4.23
C GLY A 185 -9.89 18.54 4.03
N LYS A 186 -9.85 18.00 2.81
CA LYS A 186 -9.27 16.68 2.51
C LYS A 186 -7.86 16.48 3.06
N SER A 187 -6.93 17.38 2.75
CA SER A 187 -5.55 17.30 3.24
C SER A 187 -5.43 17.53 4.75
N ILE A 188 -6.37 18.28 5.34
CA ILE A 188 -6.46 18.43 6.81
C ILE A 188 -6.89 17.11 7.43
N THR A 189 -7.87 16.43 6.85
CA THR A 189 -8.30 15.10 7.27
C THR A 189 -7.12 14.11 7.23
N CYS A 190 -6.36 14.09 6.13
CA CYS A 190 -5.17 13.26 6.00
C CYS A 190 -4.11 13.56 7.07
N ALA A 191 -3.87 14.84 7.40
CA ALA A 191 -2.92 15.22 8.44
C ALA A 191 -3.39 14.78 9.85
N ASN A 192 -4.70 14.83 10.14
CA ASN A 192 -5.25 14.31 11.39
C ASN A 192 -5.04 12.79 11.50
N ILE A 193 -5.33 12.03 10.43
CA ILE A 193 -5.12 10.58 10.42
C ILE A 193 -3.65 10.23 10.63
N ALA A 194 -2.73 10.92 9.93
CA ALA A 194 -1.30 10.72 10.11
C ALA A 194 -0.85 10.97 11.55
N ASN A 195 -1.35 12.04 12.19
CA ASN A 195 -1.05 12.33 13.58
C ASN A 195 -1.64 11.27 14.53
N THR A 196 -2.88 10.84 14.34
CA THR A 196 -3.48 9.80 15.16
C THR A 196 -2.67 8.53 15.14
N VAL A 197 -2.26 8.07 13.96
CA VAL A 197 -1.42 6.89 13.81
C VAL A 197 -0.06 7.08 14.49
N TYR A 198 0.54 8.26 14.34
CA TYR A 198 1.80 8.59 14.99
C TYR A 198 1.67 8.64 16.51
N GLU A 199 0.61 9.24 17.05
CA GLU A 199 0.34 9.29 18.49
C GLU A 199 0.07 7.89 19.08
N ASN A 200 -0.42 6.95 18.28
CA ASN A 200 -0.60 5.54 18.66
C ASN A 200 0.71 4.71 18.55
N GLY A 201 1.87 5.35 18.39
CA GLY A 201 3.17 4.68 18.42
C GLY A 201 3.64 4.09 17.10
N LYS A 202 2.89 4.25 15.98
CA LYS A 202 3.26 3.75 14.67
C LYS A 202 3.77 4.87 13.75
N SER A 203 4.46 4.51 12.68
CA SER A 203 4.92 5.46 11.68
C SER A 203 3.81 5.81 10.69
N ALA A 204 3.82 7.04 10.18
CA ALA A 204 2.98 7.49 9.08
C ALA A 204 3.85 7.98 7.92
N ILE A 205 3.60 7.49 6.70
CA ILE A 205 4.24 7.96 5.48
C ILE A 205 3.25 8.80 4.69
N TYR A 206 3.58 10.06 4.43
CA TYR A 206 2.70 11.01 3.76
C TYR A 206 3.33 11.46 2.43
N PHE A 207 2.78 11.00 1.32
CA PHE A 207 3.12 11.50 -0.01
C PHE A 207 2.24 12.70 -0.35
N THR A 208 2.87 13.81 -0.72
CA THR A 208 2.18 15.04 -1.12
C THR A 208 2.65 15.53 -2.47
N ILE A 209 1.72 16.00 -3.30
CA ILE A 209 1.97 16.48 -4.67
C ILE A 209 1.83 18.01 -4.75
N GLU A 210 0.84 18.58 -4.07
CA GLU A 210 0.55 20.02 -4.14
C GLU A 210 1.24 20.85 -3.06
N MET A 211 1.38 20.29 -1.85
CA MET A 211 1.91 21.00 -0.70
C MET A 211 3.31 20.54 -0.37
N ASP A 212 4.20 21.47 -0.05
CA ASP A 212 5.55 21.11 0.36
C ASP A 212 5.57 20.37 1.73
N SER A 213 6.64 19.62 1.98
CA SER A 213 6.76 18.82 3.21
C SER A 213 6.71 19.67 4.48
N ARG A 214 7.18 20.90 4.42
CA ARG A 214 7.18 21.83 5.56
C ARG A 214 5.75 22.20 5.92
N GLU A 215 4.90 22.50 4.93
CA GLU A 215 3.51 22.87 5.16
C GLU A 215 2.72 21.72 5.80
N ILE A 216 2.93 20.49 5.33
CA ILE A 216 2.31 19.31 5.97
C ILE A 216 2.79 19.14 7.40
N LEU A 217 4.11 19.23 7.66
CA LEU A 217 4.66 19.13 9.01
C LEU A 217 4.15 20.24 9.95
N GLN A 218 3.97 21.46 9.45
CA GLN A 218 3.39 22.56 10.23
C GLN A 218 1.93 22.28 10.61
N ARG A 219 1.13 21.69 9.71
CA ARG A 219 -0.24 21.25 10.00
C ARG A 219 -0.25 20.15 11.05
N CYS A 220 0.58 19.14 10.89
CA CYS A 220 0.73 18.05 11.87
C CYS A 220 1.17 18.58 13.24
N CYS A 221 2.10 19.53 13.26
CA CYS A 221 2.52 20.20 14.50
C CYS A 221 1.38 20.96 15.16
N ALA A 222 0.60 21.71 14.39
CA ALA A 222 -0.54 22.47 14.91
C ALA A 222 -1.61 21.54 15.53
N ILE A 223 -1.95 20.45 14.83
CA ILE A 223 -2.91 19.44 15.28
C ILE A 223 -2.45 18.79 16.59
N ALA A 224 -1.19 18.37 16.65
CA ALA A 224 -0.65 17.64 17.81
C ALA A 224 -0.43 18.53 19.03
N THR A 225 0.03 19.78 18.83
CA THR A 225 0.39 20.68 19.93
C THR A 225 -0.76 21.55 20.43
N GLY A 226 -1.83 21.66 19.63
CA GLY A 226 -2.91 22.62 19.88
C GLY A 226 -2.45 24.08 19.75
N VAL A 227 -1.41 24.35 18.97
CA VAL A 227 -0.92 25.69 18.65
C VAL A 227 -1.47 26.12 17.30
N SER A 228 -1.92 27.39 17.19
CA SER A 228 -2.46 27.91 15.94
C SER A 228 -1.50 27.71 14.76
N HIS A 229 -1.99 27.08 13.68
CA HIS A 229 -1.24 26.85 12.45
C HIS A 229 -0.68 28.15 11.86
N GLU A 230 -1.48 29.22 11.89
CA GLU A 230 -1.07 30.53 11.39
C GLU A 230 0.09 31.13 12.20
N LYS A 231 0.06 30.96 13.54
CA LYS A 231 1.15 31.39 14.42
C LYS A 231 2.44 30.59 14.15
N ILE A 232 2.32 29.25 13.95
CA ILE A 232 3.48 28.40 13.58
C ILE A 232 4.06 28.89 12.26
N ARG A 233 3.23 29.06 11.25
CA ARG A 233 3.65 29.51 9.91
C ARG A 233 4.37 30.86 9.94
N LYS A 234 3.88 31.80 10.75
CA LYS A 234 4.45 33.15 10.91
C LYS A 234 5.55 33.25 11.97
N ARG A 235 5.84 32.18 12.69
CA ARG A 235 6.78 32.15 13.82
C ARG A 235 6.41 33.18 14.92
N GLN A 236 5.12 33.43 15.12
CA GLN A 236 4.57 34.36 16.09
C GLN A 236 4.02 33.63 17.33
N LEU A 237 4.92 32.95 18.03
CA LEU A 237 4.58 32.07 19.14
C LEU A 237 4.94 32.71 20.47
N SER A 238 4.09 32.53 21.48
CA SER A 238 4.41 32.80 22.87
C SER A 238 5.45 31.82 23.41
N VAL A 239 6.04 32.09 24.56
CA VAL A 239 7.06 31.22 25.17
C VAL A 239 6.51 29.79 25.39
N LEU A 240 5.27 29.67 25.87
CA LEU A 240 4.63 28.37 26.10
C LEU A 240 4.33 27.64 24.79
N GLU A 241 3.94 28.36 23.74
CA GLU A 241 3.70 27.76 22.42
C GLU A 241 5.03 27.29 21.79
N TRP A 242 6.12 28.04 21.95
CA TRP A 242 7.46 27.61 21.55
C TRP A 242 7.90 26.33 22.27
N GLU A 243 7.65 26.19 23.56
CA GLU A 243 7.96 24.97 24.30
C GLU A 243 7.17 23.75 23.79
N LYS A 244 5.89 23.92 23.46
CA LYS A 244 5.08 22.84 22.86
C LYS A 244 5.64 22.41 21.50
N VAL A 245 5.93 23.36 20.61
CA VAL A 245 6.47 23.10 19.29
C VAL A 245 7.87 22.47 19.39
N ALA A 246 8.72 22.96 20.27
CA ALA A 246 10.05 22.41 20.53
C ALA A 246 9.97 20.96 21.05
N GLY A 247 9.06 20.68 22.00
CA GLY A 247 8.82 19.34 22.51
C GLY A 247 8.33 18.38 21.42
N TRP A 248 7.35 18.83 20.64
CA TRP A 248 6.83 18.04 19.53
C TRP A 248 7.91 17.71 18.49
N TRP A 249 8.79 18.68 18.18
CA TRP A 249 9.89 18.47 17.24
C TRP A 249 10.96 17.55 17.81
N ALA A 250 11.40 17.78 19.04
CA ALA A 250 12.43 16.99 19.72
C ALA A 250 12.04 15.53 19.92
N ALA A 251 10.77 15.24 20.16
CA ALA A 251 10.27 13.87 20.36
C ALA A 251 10.49 12.91 19.17
N ARG A 252 10.91 13.42 18.02
CA ARG A 252 11.21 12.61 16.80
C ARG A 252 12.63 12.08 16.75
N PHE A 253 13.47 12.49 17.68
CA PHE A 253 14.91 12.17 17.67
C PHE A 253 15.29 11.35 18.90
N VAL A 254 16.28 10.47 18.74
CA VAL A 254 16.73 9.55 19.82
C VAL A 254 17.13 10.32 21.07
N ASP A 255 17.94 11.39 20.92
CA ASP A 255 18.41 12.23 22.05
C ASP A 255 17.55 13.49 22.24
N GLY A 256 16.35 13.51 21.67
CA GLY A 256 15.51 14.70 21.62
C GLY A 256 15.12 15.27 22.97
N GLN A 257 14.89 14.42 23.97
CA GLN A 257 14.56 14.88 25.33
C GLN A 257 15.72 15.61 26.01
N GLU A 258 16.94 15.11 25.83
CA GLU A 258 18.15 15.77 26.34
C GLU A 258 18.33 17.15 25.71
N ARG A 259 18.20 17.23 24.38
CA ARG A 259 18.26 18.52 23.65
C ARG A 259 17.14 19.49 24.03
N LEU A 260 15.96 18.95 24.36
CA LEU A 260 14.86 19.79 24.85
C LEU A 260 15.14 20.38 26.24
N LEU A 261 15.83 19.64 27.12
CA LEU A 261 16.27 20.16 28.43
C LEU A 261 17.32 21.27 28.23
N GLU A 262 18.33 21.05 27.39
CA GLU A 262 19.31 22.09 27.05
C GLU A 262 18.64 23.36 26.48
N TYR A 263 17.64 23.19 25.60
CA TYR A 263 16.84 24.31 25.05
C TYR A 263 16.15 25.14 26.15
N LYS A 264 15.59 24.46 27.17
CA LYS A 264 14.92 25.17 28.28
C LYS A 264 15.87 25.97 29.15
N GLU A 265 17.11 25.48 29.30
CA GLU A 265 18.16 26.10 30.09
C GLU A 265 18.89 27.24 29.34
N ASP A 266 19.09 27.09 28.01
CA ASP A 266 19.84 28.00 27.16
C ASP A 266 18.92 28.95 26.37
N HIS A 267 18.36 29.93 27.07
CA HIS A 267 17.61 31.04 26.48
C HIS A 267 16.45 30.68 25.53
N ARG A 268 16.08 29.42 25.41
CA ARG A 268 15.00 28.90 24.55
C ARG A 268 15.17 29.26 23.08
N ASP A 269 16.41 29.12 22.58
CA ASP A 269 16.73 29.34 21.17
C ASP A 269 16.31 28.14 20.32
N PHE A 270 15.16 28.26 19.63
CA PHE A 270 14.61 27.21 18.79
C PHE A 270 15.47 26.93 17.56
N ASP A 271 16.15 27.92 17.00
CA ASP A 271 16.99 27.71 15.83
C ASP A 271 18.24 26.88 16.18
N LYS A 272 18.79 27.12 17.39
CA LYS A 272 19.89 26.31 17.91
C LYS A 272 19.43 24.87 18.16
N LEU A 273 18.30 24.66 18.84
CA LEU A 273 17.70 23.33 19.06
C LEU A 273 17.49 22.60 17.71
N HIS A 274 16.84 23.28 16.77
CA HIS A 274 16.55 22.70 15.46
C HIS A 274 17.83 22.32 14.71
N HIS A 275 18.86 23.13 14.76
CA HIS A 275 20.15 22.84 14.17
C HIS A 275 20.80 21.63 14.83
N GLN A 276 20.86 21.55 16.15
CA GLN A 276 21.42 20.44 16.90
C GLN A 276 20.70 19.12 16.58
N LEU A 277 19.37 19.11 16.61
CA LEU A 277 18.56 17.93 16.28
C LEU A 277 18.85 17.42 14.86
N LYS A 278 18.96 18.32 13.88
CA LYS A 278 19.22 17.92 12.48
C LYS A 278 20.64 17.46 12.20
N THR A 279 21.64 17.96 12.93
CA THR A 279 23.05 17.70 12.63
C THR A 279 23.69 16.67 13.53
N SER A 280 23.17 16.48 14.74
CA SER A 280 23.82 15.70 15.80
C SER A 280 22.95 14.58 16.37
N CYS A 281 21.66 14.51 16.01
CA CYS A 281 20.74 13.49 16.50
C CYS A 281 20.18 12.64 15.36
N GLU A 282 19.95 11.37 15.63
CA GLU A 282 19.30 10.44 14.70
C GLU A 282 17.78 10.46 14.90
N LEU A 283 17.03 10.29 13.82
CA LEU A 283 15.58 10.07 13.91
C LEU A 283 15.30 8.75 14.62
N LEU A 284 14.20 8.69 15.37
CA LEU A 284 13.73 7.45 15.97
C LEU A 284 13.52 6.42 14.86
N PRO A 285 14.20 5.25 14.88
CA PRO A 285 14.10 4.28 13.80
C PRO A 285 12.74 3.58 13.75
N THR A 286 12.06 3.48 14.89
CA THR A 286 10.83 2.69 15.04
C THR A 286 9.56 3.50 14.77
N GLN A 287 9.59 4.83 14.93
CA GLN A 287 8.40 5.67 14.82
C GLN A 287 8.74 6.99 14.12
N GLN A 288 8.23 7.17 12.91
CA GLN A 288 8.48 8.37 12.10
C GLN A 288 7.18 8.92 11.50
N LEU A 289 7.07 10.24 11.45
CA LEU A 289 6.13 10.94 10.58
C LEU A 289 6.93 11.45 9.38
N ASP A 290 6.88 10.72 8.29
CA ASP A 290 7.70 10.96 7.11
C ASP A 290 6.87 11.59 5.99
N VAL A 291 7.31 12.75 5.50
CA VAL A 291 6.60 13.50 4.47
C VAL A 291 7.47 13.59 3.22
N VAL A 292 6.98 12.99 2.15
CA VAL A 292 7.64 12.95 0.83
C VAL A 292 6.89 13.87 -0.12
N TYR A 293 7.53 14.97 -0.52
CA TYR A 293 7.02 15.88 -1.54
C TYR A 293 7.58 15.52 -2.91
N ASP A 294 6.69 15.28 -3.88
CA ASP A 294 7.06 15.13 -5.29
C ASP A 294 5.92 15.62 -6.19
N ALA A 295 6.16 16.73 -6.90
CA ALA A 295 5.20 17.32 -7.83
C ALA A 295 4.90 16.42 -9.06
N SER A 296 5.73 15.39 -9.30
CA SER A 296 5.56 14.40 -10.37
C SER A 296 5.54 12.97 -9.82
N LEU A 297 4.78 12.77 -8.74
CA LEU A 297 4.66 11.48 -8.04
C LEU A 297 4.10 10.40 -8.97
N THR A 298 4.81 9.28 -9.04
CA THR A 298 4.39 8.09 -9.80
C THR A 298 4.25 6.87 -8.90
N LEU A 299 3.51 5.85 -9.35
CA LEU A 299 3.38 4.58 -8.64
C LEU A 299 4.74 3.93 -8.34
N SER A 300 5.68 3.99 -9.29
CA SER A 300 7.03 3.44 -9.11
C SER A 300 7.81 4.17 -8.01
N LYS A 301 7.66 5.50 -7.88
CA LYS A 301 8.30 6.27 -6.80
C LYS A 301 7.69 5.95 -5.43
N ILE A 302 6.35 5.82 -5.37
CA ILE A 302 5.66 5.39 -4.15
C ILE A 302 6.21 4.02 -3.73
N ARG A 303 6.23 3.03 -4.64
CA ARG A 303 6.74 1.68 -4.38
C ARG A 303 8.19 1.70 -3.90
N ALA A 304 9.07 2.44 -4.56
CA ALA A 304 10.47 2.54 -4.17
C ALA A 304 10.68 3.09 -2.75
N GLU A 305 9.90 4.11 -2.36
CA GLU A 305 9.94 4.63 -0.98
C GLU A 305 9.35 3.65 0.03
N LEU A 306 8.28 2.93 -0.31
CA LEU A 306 7.70 1.90 0.54
C LEU A 306 8.66 0.72 0.73
N ASP A 307 9.29 0.22 -0.32
CA ASP A 307 10.31 -0.83 -0.25
C ASP A 307 11.44 -0.46 0.72
N LYS A 308 11.92 0.77 0.62
CA LYS A 308 12.99 1.28 1.48
C LYS A 308 12.58 1.35 2.95
N LYS A 309 11.34 1.75 3.25
CA LYS A 309 10.88 2.06 4.61
C LYS A 309 10.24 0.85 5.29
N VAL A 310 9.27 0.21 4.64
CA VAL A 310 8.54 -0.93 5.20
C VAL A 310 9.43 -2.16 5.31
N LYS A 311 10.23 -2.47 4.28
CA LYS A 311 11.22 -3.56 4.35
C LYS A 311 12.42 -3.21 5.24
N GLY A 312 12.62 -1.94 5.59
CA GLY A 312 13.64 -1.45 6.52
C GLY A 312 13.30 -1.57 8.01
N ALA A 313 12.31 -2.38 8.38
CA ALA A 313 11.83 -2.62 9.75
C ALA A 313 11.16 -1.40 10.44
N MET A 314 10.64 -0.43 9.66
CA MET A 314 9.80 0.64 10.20
C MET A 314 8.38 0.09 10.45
N ASP A 315 7.84 0.27 11.65
CA ASP A 315 6.44 -0.07 11.96
C ASP A 315 5.50 0.99 11.37
N VAL A 316 5.08 0.77 10.11
CA VAL A 316 4.23 1.71 9.37
C VAL A 316 2.77 1.38 9.62
N GLY A 317 2.04 2.32 10.23
CA GLY A 317 0.60 2.17 10.50
C GLY A 317 -0.30 2.76 9.41
N VAL A 318 0.18 3.73 8.61
CA VAL A 318 -0.60 4.30 7.51
C VAL A 318 0.27 4.87 6.41
N ILE A 319 -0.19 4.75 5.18
CA ILE A 319 0.35 5.43 4.01
C ILE A 319 -0.70 6.42 3.51
N ILE A 320 -0.33 7.68 3.36
CA ILE A 320 -1.18 8.73 2.80
C ILE A 320 -0.66 9.13 1.43
N VAL A 321 -1.56 9.20 0.45
CA VAL A 321 -1.25 9.65 -0.92
C VAL A 321 -2.16 10.82 -1.26
N ASP A 322 -1.69 12.05 -1.07
CA ASP A 322 -2.47 13.29 -1.24
C ASP A 322 -2.11 13.99 -2.55
N TYR A 323 -2.90 13.78 -3.62
CA TYR A 323 -4.13 13.01 -3.76
C TYR A 323 -4.13 12.11 -5.02
N ILE A 324 -4.94 11.05 -5.00
CA ILE A 324 -4.95 10.00 -6.02
C ILE A 324 -5.07 10.49 -7.46
N ASN A 325 -5.86 11.54 -7.71
CA ASN A 325 -6.12 12.05 -9.05
C ASN A 325 -4.89 12.67 -9.76
N GLN A 326 -3.81 12.94 -9.05
CA GLN A 326 -2.57 13.51 -9.62
C GLN A 326 -1.41 12.51 -9.68
N VAL A 327 -1.56 11.35 -9.08
CA VAL A 327 -0.56 10.28 -9.19
C VAL A 327 -0.54 9.77 -10.63
N LYS A 328 0.65 9.68 -11.20
CA LYS A 328 0.85 9.16 -12.56
C LYS A 328 1.25 7.68 -12.50
N ARG A 329 0.81 6.92 -13.50
CA ARG A 329 1.22 5.53 -13.67
C ARG A 329 2.72 5.43 -13.96
N SER A 330 3.21 6.27 -14.87
CA SER A 330 4.62 6.34 -15.28
C SER A 330 5.00 7.77 -15.65
N ASN A 331 6.29 8.03 -15.84
CA ASN A 331 6.79 9.33 -16.34
C ASN A 331 6.50 9.58 -17.83
N MET A 332 5.89 8.63 -18.55
CA MET A 332 5.54 8.79 -19.95
C MET A 332 4.36 9.73 -20.13
N PRO A 333 4.36 10.60 -21.18
CA PRO A 333 3.20 11.39 -21.51
C PRO A 333 2.04 10.47 -21.89
N SER A 334 0.87 10.67 -21.26
CA SER A 334 -0.34 9.96 -21.62
C SER A 334 -0.67 10.15 -23.09
N ARG A 335 -0.93 9.09 -23.83
CA ARG A 335 -1.25 9.11 -25.29
C ARG A 335 -2.54 9.84 -25.65
N GLY A 336 -3.37 10.20 -24.68
CA GLY A 336 -4.61 10.99 -24.88
C GLY A 336 -4.57 12.20 -23.98
N GLY A 337 -4.60 13.40 -24.56
CA GLY A 337 -4.53 14.66 -23.82
C GLY A 337 -5.53 14.74 -22.67
N GLN A 338 -5.12 15.41 -21.59
CA GLN A 338 -5.86 15.80 -20.38
C GLN A 338 -6.79 14.73 -19.80
N TYR A 339 -6.32 14.07 -18.71
CA TYR A 339 -7.09 13.19 -17.80
C TYR A 339 -7.67 11.93 -18.46
N ASP A 340 -6.83 10.91 -18.60
CA ASP A 340 -7.32 9.57 -18.92
C ASP A 340 -7.94 8.94 -17.65
N TRP A 341 -9.29 8.80 -17.66
CA TRP A 341 -10.05 8.17 -16.56
C TRP A 341 -9.61 6.72 -16.31
N THR A 342 -9.10 6.04 -17.35
CA THR A 342 -8.57 4.68 -17.26
C THR A 342 -7.32 4.65 -16.41
N GLU A 343 -6.42 5.63 -16.58
CA GLU A 343 -5.20 5.75 -15.77
C GLU A 343 -5.53 5.89 -14.27
N GLN A 344 -6.56 6.66 -13.93
CA GLN A 344 -6.94 6.83 -12.51
C GLN A 344 -7.52 5.57 -11.88
N ILE A 345 -8.27 4.77 -12.65
CA ILE A 345 -8.74 3.45 -12.19
C ILE A 345 -7.54 2.52 -11.95
N GLU A 346 -6.58 2.50 -12.85
CA GLU A 346 -5.34 1.72 -12.73
C GLU A 346 -4.52 2.15 -11.49
N VAL A 347 -4.40 3.46 -11.25
CA VAL A 347 -3.73 3.99 -10.04
C VAL A 347 -4.46 3.52 -8.78
N SER A 348 -5.80 3.57 -8.74
CA SER A 348 -6.58 3.10 -7.60
C SER A 348 -6.37 1.60 -7.33
N LYS A 349 -6.39 0.78 -8.39
CA LYS A 349 -6.11 -0.66 -8.29
C LYS A 349 -4.68 -0.94 -7.80
N ALA A 350 -3.70 -0.19 -8.32
CA ALA A 350 -2.30 -0.32 -7.92
C ALA A 350 -2.09 0.07 -6.45
N LEU A 351 -2.72 1.14 -5.96
CA LEU A 351 -2.67 1.51 -4.54
C LEU A 351 -3.33 0.44 -3.66
N LYS A 352 -4.46 -0.15 -4.09
CA LYS A 352 -5.06 -1.29 -3.38
C LYS A 352 -4.11 -2.49 -3.32
N SER A 353 -3.45 -2.82 -4.43
CA SER A 353 -2.46 -3.90 -4.46
C SER A 353 -1.28 -3.61 -3.54
N MET A 354 -0.81 -2.35 -3.49
CA MET A 354 0.25 -1.95 -2.55
C MET A 354 -0.19 -2.08 -1.08
N ALA A 355 -1.43 -1.67 -0.74
CA ALA A 355 -1.95 -1.85 0.62
C ALA A 355 -1.93 -3.34 1.03
N GLN A 356 -2.30 -4.24 0.12
CA GLN A 356 -2.27 -5.68 0.34
C GLN A 356 -0.85 -6.25 0.43
N GLU A 357 0.06 -5.80 -0.44
CA GLU A 357 1.45 -6.27 -0.51
C GLU A 357 2.26 -5.86 0.73
N TYR A 358 2.12 -4.60 1.14
CA TYR A 358 2.86 -4.06 2.29
C TYR A 358 2.17 -4.28 3.63
N GLU A 359 0.92 -4.77 3.61
CA GLU A 359 0.06 -4.92 4.80
C GLU A 359 -0.04 -3.62 5.62
N VAL A 360 -0.22 -2.49 4.91
CA VAL A 360 -0.40 -1.16 5.49
C VAL A 360 -1.58 -0.47 4.82
N PRO A 361 -2.55 0.09 5.58
CA PRO A 361 -3.68 0.78 4.99
C PRO A 361 -3.22 2.01 4.22
N ILE A 362 -3.77 2.20 3.02
CA ILE A 362 -3.53 3.38 2.21
C ILE A 362 -4.73 4.30 2.29
N TYR A 363 -4.47 5.54 2.65
CA TYR A 363 -5.46 6.61 2.70
C TYR A 363 -5.20 7.61 1.58
N SER A 364 -6.24 7.92 0.77
CA SER A 364 -6.06 8.88 -0.30
C SER A 364 -7.28 9.75 -0.53
N PRO A 365 -7.13 11.07 -0.57
CA PRO A 365 -8.20 11.93 -0.97
C PRO A 365 -8.42 11.89 -2.48
N TYR A 366 -9.68 12.17 -2.89
CA TYR A 366 -10.05 12.37 -4.28
C TYR A 366 -10.97 13.58 -4.45
N GLN A 367 -11.01 14.13 -5.65
CA GLN A 367 -11.85 15.28 -5.95
C GLN A 367 -13.24 14.85 -6.40
N ILE A 368 -14.29 15.45 -5.84
CA ILE A 368 -15.66 15.34 -6.32
C ILE A 368 -16.03 16.58 -7.13
N ASP A 369 -16.98 16.42 -8.05
CA ASP A 369 -17.56 17.52 -8.80
C ASP A 369 -18.71 18.21 -8.04
N ASN A 370 -19.40 19.13 -8.71
CA ASN A 370 -20.51 19.85 -8.09
C ASN A 370 -21.75 18.96 -7.87
N THR A 371 -21.83 17.80 -8.52
CA THR A 371 -22.92 16.83 -8.34
C THR A 371 -22.65 15.86 -7.19
N GLY A 372 -21.47 15.94 -6.56
CA GLY A 372 -21.05 15.02 -5.49
C GLY A 372 -20.44 13.73 -6.02
N GLU A 373 -20.30 13.57 -7.33
CA GLU A 373 -19.68 12.41 -7.94
C GLU A 373 -18.15 12.54 -8.02
N ALA A 374 -17.46 11.41 -8.02
CA ALA A 374 -16.01 11.38 -8.21
C ALA A 374 -15.65 12.06 -9.53
N ARG A 375 -14.91 13.17 -9.44
CA ARG A 375 -14.51 13.95 -10.61
C ARG A 375 -13.60 13.10 -11.47
N PHE A 376 -14.01 12.89 -12.74
CA PHE A 376 -13.30 12.16 -13.80
C PHE A 376 -13.33 10.63 -13.77
N ALA A 377 -13.63 9.92 -12.63
CA ALA A 377 -13.68 8.47 -12.68
C ALA A 377 -14.50 7.85 -11.54
N LYS A 378 -15.73 7.42 -11.83
CA LYS A 378 -16.53 6.61 -10.88
C LYS A 378 -15.80 5.32 -10.50
N GLY A 379 -15.03 4.72 -11.41
CA GLY A 379 -14.29 3.48 -11.19
C GLY A 379 -13.13 3.56 -10.20
N ILE A 380 -12.69 4.78 -9.77
CA ILE A 380 -11.72 4.91 -8.68
C ILE A 380 -12.23 4.25 -7.39
N LEU A 381 -13.53 4.37 -7.12
CA LEU A 381 -14.17 3.83 -5.94
C LEU A 381 -14.26 2.29 -5.97
N ASP A 382 -14.18 1.65 -7.14
CA ASP A 382 -14.37 0.20 -7.26
C ASP A 382 -13.27 -0.58 -6.52
N ALA A 383 -12.04 -0.09 -6.54
CA ALA A 383 -10.91 -0.71 -5.86
C ALA A 383 -10.90 -0.45 -4.34
N ALA A 384 -11.54 0.62 -3.87
CA ALA A 384 -11.55 1.00 -2.45
C ALA A 384 -12.34 0.03 -1.58
N ASP A 385 -11.90 -0.16 -0.34
CA ASP A 385 -12.62 -0.92 0.69
C ASP A 385 -13.59 -0.03 1.45
N ALA A 386 -13.23 1.23 1.66
CA ALA A 386 -14.11 2.25 2.21
C ALA A 386 -13.95 3.56 1.45
N ALA A 387 -15.04 4.31 1.35
CA ALA A 387 -15.01 5.65 0.79
C ALA A 387 -15.97 6.56 1.57
N PHE A 388 -15.48 7.76 1.83
CA PHE A 388 -16.21 8.81 2.52
C PHE A 388 -16.27 10.05 1.64
N THR A 389 -17.32 10.85 1.77
CA THR A 389 -17.37 12.21 1.23
C THR A 389 -17.47 13.21 2.38
N ILE A 390 -16.69 14.29 2.28
CA ILE A 390 -16.79 15.42 3.17
C ILE A 390 -17.85 16.35 2.60
N ASP A 391 -18.95 16.50 3.31
CA ASP A 391 -19.97 17.48 2.97
C ASP A 391 -19.55 18.88 3.43
N THR A 392 -20.20 19.84 2.80
CA THR A 392 -19.93 21.24 3.07
C THR A 392 -20.20 21.57 4.53
N TRP A 393 -19.21 22.09 5.15
CA TRP A 393 -19.19 22.65 6.44
C TRP A 393 -20.03 23.89 6.63
N ASP A 394 -20.58 23.96 7.80
CA ASP A 394 -20.94 25.24 8.35
C ASP A 394 -19.68 25.83 9.03
N THR A 395 -19.14 26.89 8.43
CA THR A 395 -17.96 27.57 8.97
C THR A 395 -18.23 28.25 10.32
N GLU A 396 -19.50 28.53 10.65
CA GLU A 396 -19.90 29.12 11.93
C GLU A 396 -19.90 28.07 13.05
N ASP A 397 -20.36 26.84 12.78
CA ASP A 397 -20.44 25.78 13.78
C ASP A 397 -19.17 24.91 13.88
N ALA A 398 -18.21 25.09 12.98
CA ALA A 398 -16.94 24.35 12.95
C ALA A 398 -17.13 22.81 12.99
N ILE A 399 -18.11 22.28 12.24
CA ILE A 399 -18.45 20.87 12.14
C ILE A 399 -18.09 20.34 10.76
N MET A 400 -17.46 19.16 10.71
CA MET A 400 -17.22 18.39 9.49
C MET A 400 -18.10 17.15 9.49
N THR A 401 -18.84 16.95 8.40
CA THR A 401 -19.66 15.76 8.20
C THR A 401 -18.99 14.83 7.19
N PHE A 402 -18.82 13.58 7.60
CA PHE A 402 -18.27 12.50 6.77
C PHE A 402 -19.38 11.51 6.45
N ASN A 403 -19.75 11.45 5.18
CA ASN A 403 -20.73 10.47 4.69
C ASN A 403 -20.02 9.26 4.13
N CYS A 404 -20.24 8.08 4.68
CA CYS A 404 -19.74 6.85 4.13
C CYS A 404 -20.52 6.49 2.86
N THR A 405 -19.85 6.50 1.71
CA THR A 405 -20.44 6.16 0.41
C THR A 405 -20.13 4.73 -0.03
N LYS A 406 -19.14 4.10 0.60
CA LYS A 406 -18.76 2.70 0.39
C LYS A 406 -18.14 2.11 1.65
N MET A 407 -18.50 0.88 1.99
CA MET A 407 -17.90 0.09 3.06
C MET A 407 -18.03 -1.39 2.73
N ARG A 408 -16.88 -2.09 2.58
CA ARG A 408 -16.90 -3.55 2.31
C ARG A 408 -17.11 -4.36 3.57
N SER A 409 -16.52 -3.93 4.68
CA SER A 409 -16.47 -4.72 5.92
C SER A 409 -17.34 -4.16 7.03
N GLY A 410 -18.40 -3.40 6.72
CA GLY A 410 -19.23 -2.80 7.74
C GLY A 410 -20.49 -2.13 7.21
N LYS A 411 -21.24 -1.50 8.11
CA LYS A 411 -22.43 -0.73 7.78
C LYS A 411 -22.02 0.68 7.36
N MET A 412 -22.57 1.15 6.26
CA MET A 412 -22.40 2.57 5.88
C MET A 412 -23.06 3.46 6.92
N GLY A 413 -22.37 4.50 7.34
CA GLY A 413 -22.88 5.48 8.31
C GLY A 413 -22.34 6.87 8.04
N THR A 414 -22.97 7.86 8.61
CA THR A 414 -22.52 9.25 8.62
C THR A 414 -22.04 9.58 10.01
N PHE A 415 -20.93 10.28 10.13
CA PHE A 415 -20.49 10.82 11.39
C PHE A 415 -20.08 12.29 11.25
N THR A 416 -20.21 13.03 12.33
CA THR A 416 -19.84 14.43 12.41
C THR A 416 -18.78 14.64 13.48
N SER A 417 -17.83 15.49 13.19
CA SER A 417 -16.75 15.82 14.12
C SER A 417 -16.49 17.31 14.17
N LYS A 418 -16.15 17.81 15.36
CA LYS A 418 -15.75 19.19 15.53
C LYS A 418 -14.44 19.45 14.82
N MET A 419 -14.34 20.59 14.18
CA MET A 419 -13.12 21.11 13.59
C MET A 419 -12.65 22.36 14.33
N ASP A 420 -11.43 22.36 14.82
CA ASP A 420 -10.77 23.57 15.27
C ASP A 420 -9.94 24.18 14.13
N TRP A 421 -10.39 25.31 13.64
CA TRP A 421 -9.75 26.01 12.52
C TRP A 421 -8.39 26.61 12.83
N GLU A 422 -8.12 26.96 14.08
CA GLU A 422 -6.84 27.52 14.46
C GLU A 422 -5.75 26.45 14.47
N THR A 423 -6.07 25.29 15.02
CA THR A 423 -5.13 24.19 15.17
C THR A 423 -5.26 23.14 14.06
N LEU A 424 -6.29 23.22 13.22
CA LEU A 424 -6.65 22.26 12.19
C LEU A 424 -7.00 20.87 12.73
N LYS A 425 -7.31 20.75 14.02
CA LYS A 425 -7.65 19.49 14.67
C LYS A 425 -9.10 19.12 14.40
N ILE A 426 -9.34 17.86 14.01
CA ILE A 426 -10.66 17.24 13.87
C ILE A 426 -10.87 16.32 15.07
N GLY A 427 -12.03 16.45 15.73
CA GLY A 427 -12.33 15.74 16.97
C GLY A 427 -11.81 16.44 18.24
N PRO A 428 -12.19 15.98 19.45
CA PRO A 428 -13.23 14.98 19.70
C PRO A 428 -14.60 15.49 19.23
N GLU A 429 -15.57 14.58 19.19
CA GLU A 429 -16.92 14.87 18.75
C GLU A 429 -17.52 16.03 19.53
N THR A 430 -18.28 16.87 18.84
CA THR A 430 -19.29 17.66 19.51
C THR A 430 -20.46 16.75 19.82
N ALA A 431 -20.86 16.68 21.07
CA ALA A 431 -22.25 16.39 21.34
C ALA A 431 -23.05 17.50 20.63
N LEU A 432 -23.72 17.18 19.52
CA LEU A 432 -24.67 18.06 18.89
C LEU A 432 -25.67 18.49 20.00
N THR A 433 -25.90 19.78 20.16
CA THR A 433 -26.98 20.21 21.00
C THR A 433 -28.31 19.67 20.45
N PRO A 434 -29.35 19.46 21.29
CA PRO A 434 -30.64 19.01 20.77
C PRO A 434 -31.15 19.79 19.56
N ASP A 435 -30.95 21.11 19.57
CA ASP A 435 -31.34 22.00 18.47
C ASP A 435 -30.54 21.76 17.18
N GLN A 436 -29.28 21.38 17.30
CA GLN A 436 -28.42 21.00 16.16
C GLN A 436 -28.78 19.64 15.60
N GLN A 437 -29.19 18.69 16.45
CA GLN A 437 -29.67 17.36 16.02
C GLN A 437 -30.99 17.48 15.24
N GLU A 438 -31.92 18.36 15.71
CA GLU A 438 -33.16 18.65 15.00
C GLU A 438 -32.90 19.33 13.63
N ALA A 439 -31.95 20.27 13.58
CA ALA A 439 -31.61 20.95 12.34
C ALA A 439 -30.96 20.00 11.28
N GLU A 440 -30.17 19.02 11.72
CA GLU A 440 -29.63 17.99 10.85
C GLU A 440 -30.70 16.99 10.39
N ALA A 441 -31.59 16.54 11.28
CA ALA A 441 -32.70 15.66 10.95
C ALA A 441 -33.62 16.30 9.87
N HIS A 442 -33.86 17.61 9.97
CA HIS A 442 -34.61 18.35 8.94
C HIS A 442 -33.85 18.47 7.61
N LYS A 443 -32.51 18.54 7.61
CA LYS A 443 -31.70 18.56 6.38
C LYS A 443 -31.66 17.19 5.67
N THR A 444 -31.75 16.10 6.42
CA THR A 444 -31.71 14.72 5.87
C THR A 444 -33.08 14.18 5.47
N GLY A 445 -34.16 14.90 5.75
CA GLY A 445 -35.53 14.50 5.37
C GLY A 445 -36.10 13.34 6.19
N GLU A 446 -35.51 13.01 7.31
CA GLU A 446 -36.04 12.04 8.27
C GLU A 446 -37.00 12.77 9.25
N ASP A 447 -38.30 12.57 9.06
CA ASP A 447 -39.29 12.98 10.05
C ASP A 447 -39.15 12.10 11.30
N ILE A 448 -38.77 12.71 12.43
CA ILE A 448 -38.59 12.06 13.75
C ILE A 448 -39.91 11.50 14.29
N ASN A 449 -41.03 11.67 13.62
CA ASN A 449 -42.36 11.25 14.10
C ASN A 449 -42.80 9.83 13.68
N ASP A 450 -41.91 9.02 13.08
CA ASP A 450 -42.19 7.64 12.69
C ASP A 450 -41.38 6.58 13.47
N ILE A 451 -41.12 6.82 14.77
CA ILE A 451 -40.66 5.80 15.72
C ILE A 451 -41.65 5.64 16.86
#